data_ec2f5e2818af5716eb1255dc9b9dd1b9
#
_entry.id   ec2f5e2818af5716eb1255dc9b9dd1b9
#
_cell.length_a   1.000
_cell.length_b   1.000
_cell.length_c   1.000
_cell.angle_alpha   90.00
_cell.angle_beta   90.00
_cell.angle_gamma   90.00
#
_symmetry.space_group_name_H-M   'P 1'
#
loop_
_entity.id
_entity.type
_entity.pdbx_description
1 polymer ?
#
loop_
_entity_poly.entity_id
_entity_poly.type
_entity_poly.pdbx_seq_one_letter_code
_entity_poly.pdbx_strand_id
1 'polypeptide(L)'
;MPVLFRNARVFDGDSEVLREGCDVLVTGGVISRITPKPLAVTEPANEQIEVVECAGRVLMPGLIDAHVHVYAAGLNFTRVAQSPFSYLAHFAARFMRASLDRGFTTLRDVGGADAGLASAVREGLLDGVPRLFYGGRAISQTGGHGDFRPGDHGCGCHLDTLTVIADGVDAVRRAVREELRRGASHIKLMASGGIASPTDPLECCQYSDDEIRAAVDEATRAGSYVATHCHPAEAVRRSVELGVRSIEHATLIDRETADFMAERGAFAVPTMATVAALAEEGEQLGLPAVSMEKLRRVGDRALGGLDIMKRAGVKMGLGTDLLGAQHVRQTTEFTLRAQVLPAIDILRSACAVNAELLGQSGRLGTVRKGAAADLLLVDGNPLEDISLLARNGQSLLVIMQDGRVHKRTTYRSA
;
A
#
# COMPACT_ATOMS: atom_id res chain seq x y z
N MET A 1 -17.09 -18.17 -14.98
CA MET A 1 -17.81 -19.24 -14.26
C MET A 1 -18.12 -18.72 -12.86
N PRO A 2 -19.36 -18.82 -12.35
CA PRO A 2 -19.68 -18.46 -10.97
C PRO A 2 -18.94 -19.31 -9.95
N VAL A 3 -18.58 -18.72 -8.80
CA VAL A 3 -17.92 -19.44 -7.70
C VAL A 3 -18.76 -19.26 -6.43
N LEU A 4 -19.06 -20.33 -5.74
CA LEU A 4 -19.78 -20.36 -4.47
C LEU A 4 -18.84 -20.76 -3.35
N PHE A 5 -18.54 -19.84 -2.45
CA PHE A 5 -17.91 -20.14 -1.15
C PHE A 5 -19.00 -20.55 -0.18
N ARG A 6 -18.98 -21.82 0.27
CA ARG A 6 -20.02 -22.42 1.10
C ARG A 6 -19.56 -22.53 2.55
N ASN A 7 -20.47 -22.21 3.48
CA ASN A 7 -20.23 -22.34 4.92
C ASN A 7 -18.98 -21.62 5.42
N ALA A 8 -18.84 -20.35 5.04
CA ALA A 8 -17.74 -19.49 5.49
C ALA A 8 -18.11 -18.70 6.76
N ARG A 9 -17.10 -18.39 7.59
CA ARG A 9 -17.16 -17.28 8.54
C ARG A 9 -16.67 -16.04 7.79
N VAL A 10 -17.49 -15.01 7.66
CA VAL A 10 -17.16 -13.85 6.86
C VAL A 10 -16.69 -12.69 7.72
N PHE A 11 -15.45 -12.26 7.51
CA PHE A 11 -14.94 -10.95 7.91
C PHE A 11 -15.25 -9.94 6.80
N ASP A 12 -16.02 -8.92 7.09
CA ASP A 12 -16.47 -7.97 6.06
C ASP A 12 -15.48 -6.86 5.71
N GLY A 13 -14.35 -6.81 6.38
CA GLY A 13 -13.29 -5.80 6.20
C GLY A 13 -13.25 -4.75 7.29
N ASP A 14 -14.26 -4.69 8.19
CA ASP A 14 -14.38 -3.65 9.21
C ASP A 14 -14.89 -4.16 10.57
N SER A 15 -15.88 -5.05 10.59
CA SER A 15 -16.51 -5.52 11.83
C SER A 15 -15.62 -6.49 12.60
N GLU A 16 -15.57 -6.37 13.94
CA GLU A 16 -14.94 -7.37 14.81
C GLU A 16 -15.69 -8.71 14.86
N VAL A 17 -16.97 -8.68 14.47
CA VAL A 17 -17.83 -9.84 14.55
C VAL A 17 -17.89 -10.54 13.20
N LEU A 18 -17.46 -11.80 13.17
CA LEU A 18 -17.60 -12.65 11.99
C LEU A 18 -19.07 -13.03 11.77
N ARG A 19 -19.50 -13.00 10.52
CA ARG A 19 -20.82 -13.56 10.14
C ARG A 19 -20.67 -15.06 9.89
N GLU A 20 -21.29 -15.86 10.74
CA GLU A 20 -21.16 -17.32 10.74
C GLU A 20 -22.00 -18.00 9.64
N GLY A 21 -21.51 -19.12 9.12
CA GLY A 21 -22.25 -20.03 8.24
C GLY A 21 -22.73 -19.39 6.94
N CYS A 22 -22.02 -18.41 6.43
CA CYS A 22 -22.42 -17.70 5.22
C CYS A 22 -22.04 -18.45 3.95
N ASP A 23 -22.98 -18.44 2.98
CA ASP A 23 -22.69 -18.73 1.58
C ASP A 23 -22.45 -17.41 0.83
N VAL A 24 -21.34 -17.33 0.07
CA VAL A 24 -20.96 -16.16 -0.72
C VAL A 24 -20.85 -16.56 -2.19
N LEU A 25 -21.73 -16.01 -3.03
CA LEU A 25 -21.75 -16.27 -4.46
C LEU A 25 -21.04 -15.12 -5.20
N VAL A 26 -20.11 -15.50 -6.06
CA VAL A 26 -19.37 -14.60 -6.96
C VAL A 26 -19.85 -14.86 -8.39
N THR A 27 -20.18 -13.78 -9.11
CA THR A 27 -20.60 -13.83 -10.52
C THR A 27 -20.09 -12.59 -11.24
N GLY A 28 -19.47 -12.75 -12.38
CA GLY A 28 -19.02 -11.61 -13.21
C GLY A 28 -17.97 -10.71 -12.51
N GLY A 29 -17.12 -11.27 -11.67
CA GLY A 29 -16.05 -10.51 -10.97
C GLY A 29 -16.50 -9.77 -9.71
N VAL A 30 -17.79 -9.88 -9.33
CA VAL A 30 -18.34 -9.21 -8.14
C VAL A 30 -19.03 -10.20 -7.20
N ILE A 31 -19.13 -9.84 -5.93
CA ILE A 31 -19.92 -10.57 -4.95
C ILE A 31 -21.40 -10.31 -5.25
N SER A 32 -22.08 -11.29 -5.81
CA SER A 32 -23.47 -11.15 -6.23
C SER A 32 -24.47 -11.41 -5.08
N ARG A 33 -24.10 -12.29 -4.13
CA ARG A 33 -24.98 -12.67 -3.01
C ARG A 33 -24.19 -13.10 -1.79
N ILE A 34 -24.70 -12.75 -0.61
CA ILE A 34 -24.23 -13.26 0.69
C ILE A 34 -25.48 -13.65 1.48
N THR A 35 -25.49 -14.85 2.05
CA THR A 35 -26.63 -15.33 2.84
C THR A 35 -26.16 -16.22 3.99
N PRO A 36 -26.79 -16.12 5.19
CA PRO A 36 -26.52 -17.02 6.31
C PRO A 36 -27.24 -18.37 6.18
N LYS A 37 -27.96 -18.60 5.09
CA LYS A 37 -28.64 -19.86 4.79
C LYS A 37 -27.97 -20.50 3.58
N PRO A 38 -27.89 -21.86 3.53
CA PRO A 38 -27.37 -22.54 2.37
C PRO A 38 -28.12 -22.10 1.11
N LEU A 39 -27.36 -21.69 0.10
CA LEU A 39 -27.88 -21.42 -1.21
C LEU A 39 -28.20 -22.75 -1.88
N ALA A 40 -29.49 -22.95 -2.22
CA ALA A 40 -29.85 -24.03 -3.15
C ALA A 40 -29.13 -23.72 -4.47
N VAL A 41 -28.21 -24.59 -4.87
CA VAL A 41 -27.57 -24.53 -6.20
C VAL A 41 -28.63 -25.07 -7.19
N THR A 42 -29.69 -24.28 -7.43
CA THR A 42 -30.57 -24.49 -8.55
C THR A 42 -29.89 -23.83 -9.74
N GLU A 43 -29.18 -24.64 -10.49
CA GLU A 43 -28.56 -24.22 -11.74
C GLU A 43 -29.66 -23.64 -12.67
N PRO A 44 -29.45 -22.44 -13.23
CA PRO A 44 -30.02 -22.22 -14.55
C PRO A 44 -29.35 -23.25 -15.45
N ALA A 45 -30.07 -23.96 -16.25
CA ALA A 45 -29.73 -25.20 -16.94
C ALA A 45 -28.43 -25.22 -17.80
N ASN A 46 -27.58 -24.20 -17.74
CA ASN A 46 -26.38 -24.03 -18.56
C ASN A 46 -25.11 -23.47 -17.88
N GLU A 47 -25.07 -23.17 -16.57
CA GLU A 47 -23.84 -22.67 -15.94
C GLU A 47 -23.38 -23.58 -14.80
N GLN A 48 -22.25 -24.23 -14.96
CA GLN A 48 -21.57 -24.94 -13.87
C GLN A 48 -21.10 -23.93 -12.83
N ILE A 49 -21.52 -24.11 -11.57
CA ILE A 49 -21.04 -23.32 -10.43
C ILE A 49 -19.89 -24.08 -9.77
N GLU A 50 -18.73 -23.43 -9.68
CA GLU A 50 -17.63 -23.98 -8.90
C GLU A 50 -17.89 -23.78 -7.41
N VAL A 51 -17.85 -24.87 -6.61
CA VAL A 51 -18.08 -24.82 -5.18
C VAL A 51 -16.76 -24.92 -4.42
N VAL A 52 -16.55 -23.98 -3.50
CA VAL A 52 -15.44 -23.96 -2.54
C VAL A 52 -16.03 -24.19 -1.15
N GLU A 53 -15.83 -25.38 -0.59
CA GLU A 53 -16.25 -25.69 0.79
C GLU A 53 -15.30 -24.99 1.77
N CYS A 54 -15.79 -24.00 2.51
CA CYS A 54 -14.99 -23.24 3.47
C CYS A 54 -14.85 -23.97 4.82
N ALA A 55 -15.79 -24.87 5.15
CA ALA A 55 -15.79 -25.65 6.39
C ALA A 55 -15.60 -24.79 7.66
N GLY A 56 -16.27 -23.64 7.73
CA GLY A 56 -16.18 -22.72 8.85
C GLY A 56 -14.88 -21.89 8.93
N ARG A 57 -14.08 -21.88 7.88
CA ARG A 57 -12.88 -21.00 7.78
C ARG A 57 -13.26 -19.57 7.48
N VAL A 58 -12.34 -18.64 7.74
CA VAL A 58 -12.58 -17.21 7.53
C VAL A 58 -12.40 -16.83 6.06
N LEU A 59 -13.45 -16.30 5.47
CA LEU A 59 -13.44 -15.62 4.18
C LEU A 59 -13.36 -14.12 4.42
N MET A 60 -12.33 -13.47 3.90
CA MET A 60 -12.06 -12.04 4.10
C MET A 60 -11.77 -11.33 2.78
N PRO A 61 -11.77 -9.98 2.76
CA PRO A 61 -11.34 -9.24 1.58
C PRO A 61 -9.88 -9.50 1.23
N GLY A 62 -9.53 -9.34 -0.03
CA GLY A 62 -8.13 -9.23 -0.46
C GLY A 62 -7.43 -8.06 0.19
N LEU A 63 -6.15 -8.25 0.53
CA LEU A 63 -5.32 -7.25 1.20
C LEU A 63 -4.92 -6.13 0.24
N ILE A 64 -4.75 -4.93 0.78
CA ILE A 64 -4.26 -3.75 0.07
C ILE A 64 -2.97 -3.29 0.73
N ASP A 65 -1.88 -3.20 -0.04
CA ASP A 65 -0.64 -2.52 0.38
C ASP A 65 -0.63 -1.11 -0.22
N ALA A 66 -0.76 -0.10 0.65
CA ALA A 66 -0.92 1.28 0.23
C ALA A 66 0.40 2.07 0.12
N HIS A 67 1.55 1.39 0.23
CA HIS A 67 2.85 2.03 0.02
C HIS A 67 3.87 1.05 -0.53
N VAL A 68 4.01 1.02 -1.84
CA VAL A 68 5.02 0.24 -2.53
C VAL A 68 5.76 1.08 -3.58
N HIS A 69 6.89 0.56 -4.03
CA HIS A 69 7.70 1.09 -5.12
C HIS A 69 8.05 -0.05 -6.07
N VAL A 70 7.20 -0.33 -7.05
CA VAL A 70 7.32 -1.56 -7.88
C VAL A 70 8.59 -1.58 -8.74
N TYR A 71 9.14 -0.41 -9.10
CA TYR A 71 10.39 -0.30 -9.86
C TYR A 71 11.65 -0.14 -8.99
N ALA A 72 11.52 -0.05 -7.67
CA ALA A 72 12.67 0.08 -6.79
C ALA A 72 13.39 -1.27 -6.63
N ALA A 73 14.19 -1.64 -7.62
CA ALA A 73 14.90 -2.90 -7.70
C ALA A 73 16.08 -3.04 -6.70
N GLY A 74 16.30 -2.04 -5.84
CA GLY A 74 17.35 -2.03 -4.82
C GLY A 74 17.45 -0.69 -4.11
N LEU A 75 18.35 -0.61 -3.11
CA LEU A 75 18.61 0.60 -2.31
C LEU A 75 19.51 1.63 -3.02
N ASN A 76 20.25 1.23 -4.04
CA ASN A 76 21.05 2.16 -4.83
C ASN A 76 20.17 2.78 -5.92
N PHE A 77 19.51 3.90 -5.61
CA PHE A 77 18.56 4.56 -6.51
C PHE A 77 19.21 5.06 -7.80
N THR A 78 20.48 5.49 -7.76
CA THR A 78 21.24 5.85 -8.97
C THR A 78 21.35 4.66 -9.92
N ARG A 79 21.71 3.49 -9.39
CA ARG A 79 21.77 2.25 -10.19
C ARG A 79 20.38 1.84 -10.71
N VAL A 80 19.35 1.95 -9.88
CA VAL A 80 17.97 1.65 -10.29
C VAL A 80 17.58 2.54 -11.47
N ALA A 81 17.80 3.82 -11.37
CA ALA A 81 17.44 4.79 -12.39
C ALA A 81 18.26 4.63 -13.71
N GLN A 82 19.47 4.09 -13.63
CA GLN A 82 20.28 3.75 -14.81
C GLN A 82 19.98 2.36 -15.38
N SER A 83 19.16 1.57 -14.71
CA SER A 83 18.82 0.24 -15.19
C SER A 83 17.95 0.29 -16.46
N PRO A 84 18.14 -0.63 -17.42
CA PRO A 84 17.25 -0.72 -18.56
C PRO A 84 15.80 -0.87 -18.11
N PHE A 85 14.88 -0.13 -18.72
CA PHE A 85 13.47 -0.15 -18.33
C PHE A 85 12.84 -1.55 -18.43
N SER A 86 13.26 -2.36 -19.42
CA SER A 86 12.86 -3.75 -19.54
C SER A 86 13.23 -4.58 -18.31
N TYR A 87 14.41 -4.34 -17.71
CA TYR A 87 14.79 -5.00 -16.45
C TYR A 87 13.85 -4.62 -15.31
N LEU A 88 13.56 -3.32 -15.15
CA LEU A 88 12.66 -2.81 -14.11
C LEU A 88 11.24 -3.35 -14.28
N ALA A 89 10.74 -3.46 -15.52
CA ALA A 89 9.43 -4.02 -15.83
C ALA A 89 9.34 -5.51 -15.41
N HIS A 90 10.36 -6.31 -15.71
CA HIS A 90 10.41 -7.71 -15.28
C HIS A 90 10.58 -7.86 -13.76
N PHE A 91 11.35 -6.98 -13.13
CA PHE A 91 11.46 -6.93 -11.68
C PHE A 91 10.10 -6.63 -11.02
N ALA A 92 9.40 -5.60 -11.50
CA ALA A 92 8.07 -5.22 -11.04
C ALA A 92 7.06 -6.38 -11.20
N ALA A 93 7.06 -7.03 -12.37
CA ALA A 93 6.21 -8.18 -12.64
C ALA A 93 6.42 -9.31 -11.62
N ARG A 94 7.68 -9.62 -11.30
CA ARG A 94 8.03 -10.64 -10.30
C ARG A 94 7.56 -10.26 -8.90
N PHE A 95 7.81 -9.01 -8.49
CA PHE A 95 7.35 -8.49 -7.20
C PHE A 95 5.83 -8.53 -7.08
N MET A 96 5.13 -8.03 -8.09
CA MET A 96 3.67 -7.97 -8.09
C MET A 96 3.04 -9.37 -8.03
N ARG A 97 3.55 -10.35 -8.79
CA ARG A 97 3.08 -11.74 -8.68
C ARG A 97 3.27 -12.30 -7.27
N ALA A 98 4.46 -12.11 -6.70
CA ALA A 98 4.73 -12.54 -5.34
C ALA A 98 3.84 -11.83 -4.30
N SER A 99 3.45 -10.58 -4.53
CA SER A 99 2.49 -9.86 -3.67
C SER A 99 1.09 -10.48 -3.74
N LEU A 100 0.63 -10.86 -4.93
CA LEU A 100 -0.66 -11.57 -5.07
C LEU A 100 -0.63 -12.94 -4.38
N ASP A 101 0.48 -13.69 -4.49
CA ASP A 101 0.67 -14.96 -3.79
C ASP A 101 0.59 -14.83 -2.27
N ARG A 102 0.90 -13.64 -1.73
CA ARG A 102 0.78 -13.27 -0.31
C ARG A 102 -0.61 -12.76 0.07
N GLY A 103 -1.55 -12.65 -0.89
CA GLY A 103 -2.92 -12.19 -0.66
C GLY A 103 -3.14 -10.70 -0.88
N PHE A 104 -2.14 -9.93 -1.31
CA PHE A 104 -2.34 -8.54 -1.69
C PHE A 104 -2.95 -8.47 -3.09
N THR A 105 -4.24 -8.18 -3.17
CA THR A 105 -4.98 -8.08 -4.43
C THR A 105 -4.93 -6.68 -5.03
N THR A 106 -4.47 -5.69 -4.25
CA THR A 106 -4.32 -4.30 -4.68
C THR A 106 -3.04 -3.70 -4.11
N LEU A 107 -2.33 -2.94 -4.93
CA LEU A 107 -1.15 -2.17 -4.55
C LEU A 107 -1.36 -0.68 -4.88
N ARG A 108 -0.87 0.21 -3.99
CA ARG A 108 -0.68 1.63 -4.28
C ARG A 108 0.81 1.92 -4.37
N ASP A 109 1.30 2.15 -5.59
CA ASP A 109 2.67 2.60 -5.82
C ASP A 109 2.75 4.12 -5.66
N VAL A 110 3.58 4.56 -4.72
CA VAL A 110 3.73 5.98 -4.38
C VAL A 110 4.99 6.62 -5.00
N GLY A 111 5.61 5.95 -5.95
CA GLY A 111 6.73 6.52 -6.70
C GLY A 111 7.42 5.50 -7.59
N GLY A 112 7.29 5.70 -8.88
CA GLY A 112 7.96 4.92 -9.91
C GLY A 112 7.04 4.26 -10.93
N ALA A 113 5.98 3.59 -10.52
CA ALA A 113 5.05 2.95 -11.45
C ALA A 113 4.48 3.94 -12.47
N ASP A 114 4.30 3.49 -13.68
CA ASP A 114 3.90 4.32 -14.80
C ASP A 114 2.64 3.83 -15.53
N ALA A 115 2.18 4.63 -16.48
CA ALA A 115 1.05 4.32 -17.33
C ALA A 115 1.24 3.03 -18.14
N GLY A 116 2.47 2.70 -18.53
CA GLY A 116 2.78 1.50 -19.31
C GLY A 116 2.52 0.24 -18.51
N LEU A 117 3.04 0.16 -17.27
CA LEU A 117 2.78 -0.96 -16.37
C LEU A 117 1.30 -1.07 -16.03
N ALA A 118 0.65 0.07 -15.70
CA ALA A 118 -0.78 0.08 -15.38
C ALA A 118 -1.64 -0.38 -16.57
N SER A 119 -1.27 -0.03 -17.80
CA SER A 119 -1.93 -0.51 -19.03
C SER A 119 -1.71 -2.01 -19.23
N ALA A 120 -0.48 -2.49 -19.04
CA ALA A 120 -0.17 -3.92 -19.14
C ALA A 120 -1.00 -4.78 -18.17
N VAL A 121 -1.19 -4.29 -16.93
CA VAL A 121 -2.07 -4.93 -15.95
C VAL A 121 -3.53 -4.91 -16.40
N ARG A 122 -4.04 -3.74 -16.80
CA ARG A 122 -5.45 -3.56 -17.21
C ARG A 122 -5.80 -4.36 -18.45
N GLU A 123 -4.90 -4.46 -19.42
CA GLU A 123 -5.10 -5.14 -20.70
C GLU A 123 -4.80 -6.64 -20.63
N GLY A 124 -4.38 -7.16 -19.45
CA GLY A 124 -4.07 -8.57 -19.26
C GLY A 124 -2.78 -9.02 -19.95
N LEU A 125 -1.88 -8.10 -20.30
CA LEU A 125 -0.54 -8.43 -20.78
C LEU A 125 0.36 -8.92 -19.64
N LEU A 126 -0.01 -8.61 -18.41
CA LEU A 126 0.66 -9.04 -17.20
C LEU A 126 -0.35 -9.73 -16.28
N ASP A 127 -0.40 -11.06 -16.37
CA ASP A 127 -1.32 -11.89 -15.58
C ASP A 127 -0.76 -12.24 -14.20
N GLY A 128 -1.69 -12.56 -13.28
CA GLY A 128 -1.36 -13.04 -11.93
C GLY A 128 -0.71 -11.96 -11.07
N VAL A 129 -1.14 -10.71 -11.21
CA VAL A 129 -0.63 -9.56 -10.45
C VAL A 129 -1.77 -8.78 -9.80
N PRO A 130 -1.51 -8.06 -8.69
CA PRO A 130 -2.49 -7.19 -8.05
C PRO A 130 -2.95 -6.05 -8.97
N ARG A 131 -4.14 -5.53 -8.69
CA ARG A 131 -4.59 -4.23 -9.21
C ARG A 131 -3.61 -3.15 -8.77
N LEU A 132 -3.26 -2.23 -9.67
CA LEU A 132 -2.27 -1.19 -9.42
C LEU A 132 -2.90 0.21 -9.46
N PHE A 133 -2.82 0.92 -8.33
CA PHE A 133 -2.96 2.37 -8.24
C PHE A 133 -1.57 2.97 -8.20
N TYR A 134 -1.28 4.03 -8.94
CA TYR A 134 0.07 4.58 -9.01
C TYR A 134 0.06 6.11 -8.98
N GLY A 135 1.12 6.67 -8.40
CA GLY A 135 1.36 8.11 -8.29
C GLY A 135 2.25 8.67 -9.39
N GLY A 136 2.79 7.81 -10.27
CA GLY A 136 3.84 8.23 -11.19
C GLY A 136 5.15 8.50 -10.46
N ARG A 137 5.92 9.49 -10.91
CA ARG A 137 7.16 9.88 -10.26
C ARG A 137 6.88 10.72 -9.00
N ALA A 138 7.57 10.42 -7.91
CA ALA A 138 7.51 11.27 -6.73
C ALA A 138 8.16 12.64 -7.01
N ILE A 139 7.50 13.71 -6.61
CA ILE A 139 7.95 15.08 -6.87
C ILE A 139 8.80 15.54 -5.69
N SER A 140 10.02 16.00 -5.95
CA SER A 140 10.99 16.48 -4.96
C SER A 140 11.59 17.81 -5.38
N GLN A 141 11.98 18.62 -4.40
CA GLN A 141 12.80 19.80 -4.64
C GLN A 141 14.26 19.43 -4.89
N THR A 142 15.05 20.34 -5.46
CA THR A 142 16.51 20.20 -5.54
C THR A 142 17.10 20.01 -4.13
N GLY A 143 17.96 18.97 -4.00
CA GLY A 143 18.55 18.57 -2.71
C GLY A 143 17.58 17.99 -1.70
N GLY A 144 16.33 17.70 -2.10
CA GLY A 144 15.33 17.05 -1.28
C GLY A 144 15.44 15.53 -1.28
N HIS A 145 14.55 14.87 -0.53
CA HIS A 145 14.60 13.42 -0.30
C HIS A 145 14.51 12.56 -1.57
N GLY A 146 13.89 13.06 -2.62
CA GLY A 146 13.80 12.39 -3.93
C GLY A 146 14.86 12.82 -4.93
N ASP A 147 15.83 13.67 -4.54
CA ASP A 147 16.94 14.06 -5.40
C ASP A 147 18.13 13.12 -5.19
N PHE A 148 18.17 12.06 -5.96
CA PHE A 148 19.21 11.02 -5.87
C PHE A 148 20.46 11.35 -6.68
N ARG A 149 20.59 12.58 -7.20
CA ARG A 149 21.79 13.00 -7.96
C ARG A 149 22.98 13.13 -7.00
N PRO A 150 24.15 12.57 -7.35
CA PRO A 150 25.36 12.76 -6.55
C PRO A 150 25.77 14.23 -6.52
N GLY A 151 26.13 14.74 -5.34
CA GLY A 151 26.50 16.14 -5.16
C GLY A 151 27.85 16.54 -5.79
N ASP A 152 28.70 15.57 -6.13
CA ASP A 152 30.02 15.70 -6.68
C ASP A 152 30.11 15.54 -8.22
N HIS A 153 28.97 15.25 -8.87
CA HIS A 153 28.90 15.05 -10.31
C HIS A 153 28.13 16.20 -10.99
N GLY A 154 28.81 16.94 -11.85
CA GLY A 154 28.20 18.01 -12.67
C GLY A 154 27.32 17.53 -13.83
N CYS A 155 26.99 16.26 -13.93
CA CYS A 155 26.12 15.75 -14.98
C CYS A 155 24.64 15.98 -14.63
N GLY A 156 23.97 16.80 -15.41
CA GLY A 156 22.51 17.00 -15.34
C GLY A 156 21.68 15.83 -15.87
N CYS A 157 22.19 14.60 -15.83
CA CYS A 157 21.45 13.41 -16.21
C CYS A 157 20.30 13.21 -15.23
N HIS A 158 19.09 13.58 -15.63
CA HIS A 158 17.88 13.35 -14.87
C HIS A 158 17.58 11.85 -14.79
N LEU A 159 17.53 11.33 -13.58
CA LEU A 159 17.15 9.94 -13.33
C LEU A 159 15.63 9.89 -13.14
N ASP A 160 14.90 10.06 -14.25
CA ASP A 160 13.45 10.33 -14.26
C ASP A 160 12.56 9.10 -14.00
N THR A 161 13.11 8.00 -13.50
CA THR A 161 12.32 6.76 -13.34
C THR A 161 11.44 6.79 -12.09
N LEU A 162 12.00 7.16 -10.93
CA LEU A 162 11.31 7.13 -9.64
C LEU A 162 10.82 8.49 -9.19
N THR A 163 11.57 9.54 -9.52
CA THR A 163 11.32 10.90 -9.03
C THR A 163 11.44 11.93 -10.15
N VAL A 164 10.89 13.11 -9.91
CA VAL A 164 11.05 14.31 -10.74
C VAL A 164 11.38 15.50 -9.86
N ILE A 165 12.37 16.29 -10.27
CA ILE A 165 12.75 17.50 -9.54
C ILE A 165 11.97 18.69 -10.07
N ALA A 166 11.31 19.43 -9.15
CA ALA A 166 10.52 20.59 -9.47
C ALA A 166 10.65 21.65 -8.37
N ASP A 167 11.19 22.80 -8.70
CA ASP A 167 11.38 23.94 -7.80
C ASP A 167 10.49 25.12 -8.22
N GLY A 168 9.81 25.69 -7.24
CA GLY A 168 8.89 26.80 -7.44
C GLY A 168 7.47 26.34 -7.87
N VAL A 169 6.50 27.20 -7.58
CA VAL A 169 5.07 26.91 -7.80
C VAL A 169 4.77 26.46 -9.22
N ASP A 170 5.33 27.11 -10.24
CA ASP A 170 5.03 26.79 -11.64
C ASP A 170 5.58 25.43 -12.07
N ALA A 171 6.78 25.07 -11.59
CA ALA A 171 7.39 23.78 -11.89
C ALA A 171 6.62 22.65 -11.18
N VAL A 172 6.23 22.83 -9.92
CA VAL A 172 5.41 21.88 -9.15
C VAL A 172 4.06 21.68 -9.85
N ARG A 173 3.35 22.75 -10.25
CA ARG A 173 2.09 22.65 -11.01
C ARG A 173 2.26 21.84 -12.30
N ARG A 174 3.35 22.10 -13.02
CA ARG A 174 3.63 21.38 -14.28
C ARG A 174 3.89 19.90 -14.01
N ALA A 175 4.68 19.57 -13.00
CA ALA A 175 4.98 18.18 -12.62
C ALA A 175 3.71 17.43 -12.21
N VAL A 176 2.86 18.02 -11.36
CA VAL A 176 1.58 17.44 -10.95
C VAL A 176 0.67 17.17 -12.16
N ARG A 177 0.50 18.17 -13.04
CA ARG A 177 -0.33 18.03 -14.25
C ARG A 177 0.20 16.94 -15.18
N GLU A 178 1.52 16.80 -15.28
CA GLU A 178 2.14 15.78 -16.14
C GLU A 178 1.90 14.36 -15.57
N GLU A 179 2.05 14.13 -14.27
CA GLU A 179 1.75 12.82 -13.69
C GLU A 179 0.24 12.50 -13.80
N LEU A 180 -0.64 13.47 -13.54
CA LEU A 180 -2.10 13.30 -13.74
C LEU A 180 -2.46 13.03 -15.20
N ARG A 181 -1.84 13.74 -16.16
CA ARG A 181 -2.01 13.49 -17.61
C ARG A 181 -1.61 12.07 -17.99
N ARG A 182 -0.60 11.52 -17.31
CA ARG A 182 -0.15 10.12 -17.48
C ARG A 182 -1.06 9.12 -16.78
N GLY A 183 -2.11 9.56 -16.07
CA GLY A 183 -3.10 8.71 -15.42
C GLY A 183 -2.78 8.34 -13.97
N ALA A 184 -1.89 9.09 -13.30
CA ALA A 184 -1.66 8.92 -11.88
C ALA A 184 -2.97 9.06 -11.08
N SER A 185 -3.20 8.14 -10.14
CA SER A 185 -4.38 8.12 -9.27
C SER A 185 -4.25 9.07 -8.07
N HIS A 186 -3.03 9.46 -7.74
CA HIS A 186 -2.65 10.39 -6.67
C HIS A 186 -1.30 11.00 -7.01
N ILE A 187 -0.90 12.03 -6.26
CA ILE A 187 0.39 12.69 -6.39
C ILE A 187 1.22 12.40 -5.14
N LYS A 188 2.51 12.12 -5.32
CA LYS A 188 3.47 11.97 -4.21
C LYS A 188 4.42 13.15 -4.19
N LEU A 189 4.54 13.80 -3.02
CA LEU A 189 5.56 14.82 -2.71
C LEU A 189 6.52 14.33 -1.64
N MET A 190 7.74 14.85 -1.65
CA MET A 190 8.70 14.73 -0.54
C MET A 190 8.63 16.01 0.28
N ALA A 191 8.01 15.96 1.49
CA ALA A 191 7.78 17.16 2.31
C ALA A 191 8.71 17.23 3.54
N SER A 192 9.54 16.21 3.78
CA SER A 192 10.64 16.26 4.75
C SER A 192 11.85 15.49 4.26
N GLY A 193 12.96 15.61 4.98
CA GLY A 193 14.11 14.72 4.83
C GLY A 193 13.73 13.28 5.20
N GLY A 194 14.54 12.32 4.74
CA GLY A 194 14.29 10.89 4.94
C GLY A 194 15.55 10.08 5.22
N ILE A 195 15.37 8.77 5.40
CA ILE A 195 16.44 7.84 5.79
C ILE A 195 17.35 7.53 4.61
N ALA A 196 16.79 7.29 3.44
CA ALA A 196 17.54 6.76 2.30
C ALA A 196 18.46 7.77 1.63
N SER A 197 18.18 9.06 1.74
CA SER A 197 19.01 10.15 1.22
C SER A 197 20.06 10.59 2.24
N PRO A 198 21.34 10.64 1.89
CA PRO A 198 22.40 11.00 2.86
C PRO A 198 22.51 12.51 3.15
N THR A 199 21.94 13.36 2.29
CA THR A 199 22.23 14.81 2.26
C THR A 199 21.21 15.68 2.96
N ASP A 200 19.97 15.19 3.16
CA ASP A 200 18.86 15.93 3.77
C ASP A 200 18.59 15.46 5.22
N PRO A 201 18.75 16.33 6.23
CA PRO A 201 18.38 15.98 7.61
C PRO A 201 16.91 15.60 7.77
N LEU A 202 16.60 14.62 8.66
CA LEU A 202 15.22 14.16 8.92
C LEU A 202 14.26 15.29 9.30
N GLU A 203 14.76 16.29 10.04
CA GLU A 203 13.99 17.40 10.58
C GLU A 203 13.67 18.48 9.55
N CYS A 204 14.37 18.47 8.41
CA CYS A 204 14.16 19.51 7.39
C CYS A 204 12.79 19.35 6.74
N CYS A 205 11.93 20.35 6.92
CA CYS A 205 10.77 20.54 6.08
C CYS A 205 11.20 20.90 4.67
N GLN A 206 10.64 20.24 3.68
CA GLN A 206 10.93 20.47 2.26
C GLN A 206 9.73 21.15 1.59
N TYR A 207 9.98 21.83 0.49
CA TYR A 207 9.05 22.72 -0.19
C TYR A 207 8.56 23.90 0.67
N SER A 208 8.20 24.99 0.04
CA SER A 208 7.46 26.09 0.64
C SER A 208 5.98 25.73 0.75
N ASP A 209 5.25 26.50 1.58
CA ASP A 209 3.79 26.34 1.68
C ASP A 209 3.08 26.53 0.35
N ASP A 210 3.53 27.51 -0.44
CA ASP A 210 2.91 27.82 -1.72
C ASP A 210 3.12 26.70 -2.75
N GLU A 211 4.26 25.99 -2.70
CA GLU A 211 4.51 24.82 -3.56
C GLU A 211 3.63 23.63 -3.16
N ILE A 212 3.49 23.33 -1.86
CA ILE A 212 2.60 22.27 -1.38
C ILE A 212 1.14 22.63 -1.71
N ARG A 213 0.69 23.87 -1.47
CA ARG A 213 -0.65 24.33 -1.87
C ARG A 213 -0.89 24.17 -3.37
N ALA A 214 0.10 24.51 -4.18
CA ALA A 214 0.01 24.37 -5.62
C ALA A 214 -0.22 22.91 -6.05
N ALA A 215 0.49 21.96 -5.42
CA ALA A 215 0.31 20.55 -5.68
C ALA A 215 -1.08 20.05 -5.25
N VAL A 216 -1.54 20.43 -4.06
CA VAL A 216 -2.85 20.06 -3.53
C VAL A 216 -3.98 20.65 -4.39
N ASP A 217 -3.86 21.90 -4.82
CA ASP A 217 -4.82 22.58 -5.67
C ASP A 217 -4.99 21.87 -7.03
N GLU A 218 -3.89 21.54 -7.69
CA GLU A 218 -3.93 20.82 -8.98
C GLU A 218 -4.50 19.40 -8.84
N ALA A 219 -4.07 18.65 -7.80
CA ALA A 219 -4.57 17.31 -7.57
C ALA A 219 -6.08 17.32 -7.26
N THR A 220 -6.54 18.24 -6.39
CA THR A 220 -7.95 18.35 -6.02
C THR A 220 -8.84 18.72 -7.20
N ARG A 221 -8.41 19.65 -8.06
CA ARG A 221 -9.15 20.02 -9.29
C ARG A 221 -9.29 18.86 -10.26
N ALA A 222 -8.34 17.93 -10.25
CA ALA A 222 -8.39 16.72 -11.06
C ALA A 222 -9.17 15.56 -10.39
N GLY A 223 -9.79 15.79 -9.21
CA GLY A 223 -10.47 14.74 -8.46
C GLY A 223 -9.51 13.73 -7.82
N SER A 224 -8.25 14.12 -7.63
CA SER A 224 -7.17 13.32 -7.05
C SER A 224 -6.74 13.90 -5.69
N TYR A 225 -5.68 13.37 -5.09
CA TYR A 225 -5.16 13.82 -3.81
C TYR A 225 -3.64 13.79 -3.77
N VAL A 226 -3.06 14.46 -2.76
CA VAL A 226 -1.62 14.44 -2.50
C VAL A 226 -1.31 13.53 -1.32
N ALA A 227 -0.26 12.72 -1.49
CA ALA A 227 0.42 11.95 -0.46
C ALA A 227 1.82 12.55 -0.23
N THR A 228 2.28 12.65 1.03
CA THR A 228 3.60 13.20 1.33
C THR A 228 4.45 12.25 2.16
N HIS A 229 5.75 12.18 1.82
CA HIS A 229 6.75 11.63 2.72
C HIS A 229 7.01 12.63 3.86
N CYS A 230 6.76 12.25 5.11
CA CYS A 230 7.02 13.05 6.28
C CYS A 230 7.44 12.17 7.47
N HIS A 231 8.54 12.52 8.14
CA HIS A 231 8.91 11.90 9.41
C HIS A 231 8.58 12.80 10.62
N PRO A 232 9.03 14.09 10.67
CA PRO A 232 8.87 14.95 11.84
C PRO A 232 7.44 15.50 11.97
N ALA A 233 7.00 15.70 13.21
CA ALA A 233 5.67 16.24 13.54
C ALA A 233 5.37 17.57 12.83
N GLU A 234 6.37 18.47 12.73
CA GLU A 234 6.22 19.74 12.05
C GLU A 234 5.87 19.59 10.56
N ALA A 235 6.58 18.72 9.82
CA ALA A 235 6.30 18.47 8.42
C ALA A 235 4.92 17.80 8.23
N VAL A 236 4.54 16.89 9.14
CA VAL A 236 3.23 16.24 9.16
C VAL A 236 2.12 17.28 9.36
N ARG A 237 2.21 18.09 10.43
CA ARG A 237 1.23 19.14 10.73
C ARG A 237 1.05 20.09 9.57
N ARG A 238 2.16 20.61 9.05
CA ARG A 238 2.19 21.53 7.92
C ARG A 238 1.54 20.93 6.67
N SER A 239 1.88 19.70 6.33
CA SER A 239 1.29 19.01 5.17
C SER A 239 -0.23 18.86 5.29
N VAL A 240 -0.72 18.44 6.47
CA VAL A 240 -2.16 18.29 6.74
C VAL A 240 -2.87 19.63 6.71
N GLU A 241 -2.29 20.70 7.28
CA GLU A 241 -2.83 22.05 7.26
C GLU A 241 -3.00 22.58 5.84
N LEU A 242 -2.08 22.23 4.94
CA LEU A 242 -2.11 22.61 3.53
C LEU A 242 -3.00 21.72 2.65
N GLY A 243 -3.70 20.74 3.24
CA GLY A 243 -4.70 19.92 2.56
C GLY A 243 -4.19 18.59 2.01
N VAL A 244 -3.00 18.13 2.41
CA VAL A 244 -2.50 16.80 2.08
C VAL A 244 -3.38 15.75 2.73
N ARG A 245 -3.78 14.72 1.95
CA ARG A 245 -4.68 13.66 2.41
C ARG A 245 -3.97 12.50 3.10
N SER A 246 -2.79 12.11 2.62
CA SER A 246 -2.06 10.93 3.08
C SER A 246 -0.66 11.29 3.51
N ILE A 247 -0.32 10.94 4.74
CA ILE A 247 1.02 11.10 5.30
C ILE A 247 1.69 9.73 5.34
N GLU A 248 2.78 9.60 4.63
CA GLU A 248 3.58 8.38 4.62
C GLU A 248 4.61 8.45 5.75
N HIS A 249 4.77 7.34 6.47
CA HIS A 249 5.65 7.13 7.62
C HIS A 249 5.17 7.78 8.92
N ALA A 250 5.22 9.11 9.07
CA ALA A 250 4.86 9.85 10.29
C ALA A 250 5.53 9.31 11.57
N THR A 251 6.74 8.76 11.48
CA THR A 251 7.37 7.98 12.56
C THR A 251 7.81 8.81 13.78
N LEU A 252 8.03 10.12 13.60
CA LEU A 252 8.46 11.04 14.65
C LEU A 252 7.30 11.95 15.10
N ILE A 253 6.07 11.51 14.91
CA ILE A 253 4.86 12.25 15.26
C ILE A 253 4.73 12.42 16.79
N ASP A 254 4.19 13.56 17.21
CA ASP A 254 3.78 13.82 18.59
C ASP A 254 2.25 13.75 18.75
N ARG A 255 1.78 13.82 19.99
CA ARG A 255 0.37 13.68 20.31
C ARG A 255 -0.47 14.81 19.71
N GLU A 256 0.00 16.06 19.81
CA GLU A 256 -0.72 17.22 19.31
C GLU A 256 -0.94 17.14 17.79
N THR A 257 0.10 16.75 17.07
CA THR A 257 0.03 16.56 15.61
C THR A 257 -0.87 15.39 15.22
N ALA A 258 -0.85 14.30 15.98
CA ALA A 258 -1.73 13.17 15.73
C ALA A 258 -3.21 13.51 15.95
N ASP A 259 -3.53 14.25 17.04
CA ASP A 259 -4.89 14.74 17.29
C ASP A 259 -5.34 15.67 16.15
N PHE A 260 -4.48 16.58 15.69
CA PHE A 260 -4.76 17.45 14.54
C PHE A 260 -5.00 16.67 13.23
N MET A 261 -4.22 15.62 12.96
CA MET A 261 -4.44 14.73 11.81
C MET A 261 -5.82 14.07 11.87
N ALA A 262 -6.19 13.54 13.05
CA ALA A 262 -7.47 12.88 13.25
C ALA A 262 -8.66 13.85 13.05
N GLU A 263 -8.58 15.06 13.60
CA GLU A 263 -9.58 16.13 13.40
C GLU A 263 -9.78 16.51 11.93
N ARG A 264 -8.69 16.51 11.15
CA ARG A 264 -8.74 16.83 9.71
C ARG A 264 -9.07 15.62 8.83
N GLY A 265 -9.21 14.43 9.41
CA GLY A 265 -9.50 13.19 8.68
C GLY A 265 -8.38 12.77 7.73
N ALA A 266 -7.14 13.21 7.98
CA ALA A 266 -5.98 12.80 7.22
C ALA A 266 -5.61 11.34 7.53
N PHE A 267 -5.01 10.67 6.55
CA PHE A 267 -4.54 9.28 6.70
C PHE A 267 -3.05 9.26 7.03
N ALA A 268 -2.63 8.27 7.81
CA ALA A 268 -1.24 7.89 7.93
C ALA A 268 -1.02 6.51 7.30
N VAL A 269 0.12 6.30 6.66
CA VAL A 269 0.56 4.98 6.19
C VAL A 269 1.93 4.68 6.80
N PRO A 270 1.98 4.22 8.06
CA PRO A 270 3.20 3.83 8.73
C PRO A 270 3.78 2.59 8.06
N THR A 271 5.05 2.63 7.71
CA THR A 271 5.74 1.58 6.95
C THR A 271 6.75 0.90 7.86
N MET A 272 6.24 0.09 8.80
CA MET A 272 7.09 -0.54 9.82
C MET A 272 8.05 -1.57 9.23
N ALA A 273 7.62 -2.26 8.16
CA ALA A 273 8.40 -3.32 7.51
C ALA A 273 9.72 -2.80 6.93
N THR A 274 9.70 -1.63 6.26
CA THR A 274 10.95 -1.05 5.72
C THR A 274 11.91 -0.64 6.81
N VAL A 275 11.41 -0.05 7.91
CA VAL A 275 12.25 0.35 9.06
C VAL A 275 12.96 -0.88 9.66
N ALA A 276 12.20 -1.96 9.89
CA ALA A 276 12.76 -3.20 10.42
C ALA A 276 13.74 -3.88 9.45
N ALA A 277 13.39 -3.95 8.17
CA ALA A 277 14.25 -4.56 7.14
C ALA A 277 15.56 -3.79 6.95
N LEU A 278 15.51 -2.45 6.94
CA LEU A 278 16.71 -1.62 6.83
C LEU A 278 17.57 -1.69 8.10
N ALA A 279 16.98 -1.83 9.29
CA ALA A 279 17.72 -2.00 10.53
C ALA A 279 18.54 -3.31 10.55
N GLU A 280 17.99 -4.37 9.96
CA GLU A 280 18.64 -5.68 9.89
C GLU A 280 19.66 -5.79 8.74
N GLU A 281 19.37 -5.23 7.58
CA GLU A 281 20.08 -5.49 6.33
C GLU A 281 20.70 -4.26 5.69
N GLY A 282 20.36 -3.04 6.16
CA GLY A 282 20.72 -1.79 5.49
C GLY A 282 22.22 -1.61 5.27
N GLU A 283 23.03 -1.90 6.27
CA GLU A 283 24.50 -1.82 6.17
C GLU A 283 25.06 -2.79 5.11
N GLN A 284 24.58 -4.04 5.11
CA GLN A 284 24.97 -5.07 4.14
C GLN A 284 24.53 -4.71 2.72
N LEU A 285 23.42 -4.00 2.58
CA LEU A 285 22.89 -3.53 1.30
C LEU A 285 23.49 -2.20 0.85
N GLY A 286 24.46 -1.66 1.62
CA GLY A 286 25.23 -0.47 1.25
C GLY A 286 24.60 0.86 1.69
N LEU A 287 23.74 0.86 2.69
CA LEU A 287 23.20 2.10 3.26
C LEU A 287 24.34 2.89 3.92
N PRO A 288 24.53 4.19 3.62
CA PRO A 288 25.59 5.00 4.22
C PRO A 288 25.45 5.12 5.75
N ALA A 289 26.57 5.31 6.47
CA ALA A 289 26.57 5.44 7.93
C ALA A 289 25.64 6.55 8.44
N VAL A 290 25.54 7.68 7.72
CA VAL A 290 24.59 8.76 8.06
C VAL A 290 23.13 8.31 7.97
N SER A 291 22.80 7.49 6.97
CA SER A 291 21.45 6.90 6.83
C SER A 291 21.18 5.87 7.93
N MET A 292 22.17 5.08 8.33
CA MET A 292 22.04 4.16 9.46
C MET A 292 21.82 4.89 10.79
N GLU A 293 22.42 6.08 10.98
CA GLU A 293 22.15 6.92 12.16
C GLU A 293 20.71 7.45 12.17
N LYS A 294 20.25 7.99 11.04
CA LYS A 294 18.86 8.42 10.88
C LYS A 294 17.86 7.26 11.14
N LEU A 295 18.19 6.08 10.62
CA LEU A 295 17.36 4.87 10.78
C LEU A 295 17.24 4.45 12.25
N ARG A 296 18.32 4.49 13.04
CA ARG A 296 18.26 4.21 14.48
C ARG A 296 17.31 5.15 15.21
N ARG A 297 17.40 6.45 14.93
CA ARG A 297 16.51 7.47 15.53
C ARG A 297 15.03 7.25 15.16
N VAL A 298 14.77 6.85 13.92
CA VAL A 298 13.40 6.52 13.47
C VAL A 298 12.94 5.21 14.09
N GLY A 299 13.76 4.16 14.08
CA GLY A 299 13.43 2.84 14.63
C GLY A 299 13.05 2.88 16.10
N ASP A 300 13.81 3.63 16.92
CA ASP A 300 13.53 3.80 18.35
C ASP A 300 12.16 4.44 18.64
N ARG A 301 11.61 5.20 17.68
CA ARG A 301 10.37 5.96 17.84
C ARG A 301 9.18 5.39 17.08
N ALA A 302 9.41 4.54 16.08
CA ALA A 302 8.38 4.12 15.12
C ALA A 302 7.18 3.43 15.79
N LEU A 303 7.41 2.48 16.73
CA LEU A 303 6.33 1.83 17.50
C LEU A 303 5.59 2.82 18.40
N GLY A 304 6.31 3.76 19.02
CA GLY A 304 5.70 4.82 19.83
C GLY A 304 4.81 5.75 18.99
N GLY A 305 5.25 6.10 17.77
CA GLY A 305 4.46 6.89 16.81
C GLY A 305 3.16 6.16 16.41
N LEU A 306 3.24 4.85 16.21
CA LEU A 306 2.06 4.02 15.92
C LEU A 306 1.04 4.04 17.07
N ASP A 307 1.50 3.92 18.34
CA ASP A 307 0.63 4.01 19.53
C ASP A 307 0.01 5.41 19.69
N ILE A 308 0.79 6.47 19.45
CA ILE A 308 0.29 7.86 19.48
C ILE A 308 -0.83 8.05 18.47
N MET A 309 -0.63 7.64 17.22
CA MET A 309 -1.64 7.75 16.16
C MET A 309 -2.90 6.93 16.46
N LYS A 310 -2.73 5.72 17.02
CA LYS A 310 -3.87 4.90 17.47
C LYS A 310 -4.71 5.63 18.51
N ARG A 311 -4.06 6.14 19.57
CA ARG A 311 -4.75 6.84 20.68
C ARG A 311 -5.42 8.14 20.23
N ALA A 312 -4.92 8.78 19.19
CA ALA A 312 -5.51 9.96 18.58
C ALA A 312 -6.69 9.63 17.64
N GLY A 313 -6.85 8.36 17.23
CA GLY A 313 -7.88 7.96 16.28
C GLY A 313 -7.54 8.28 14.83
N VAL A 314 -6.26 8.42 14.50
CA VAL A 314 -5.80 8.62 13.12
C VAL A 314 -6.15 7.38 12.28
N LYS A 315 -6.70 7.60 11.09
CA LYS A 315 -6.93 6.54 10.10
C LYS A 315 -5.59 6.02 9.57
N MET A 316 -5.19 4.84 10.01
CA MET A 316 -3.91 4.23 9.62
C MET A 316 -4.11 3.18 8.53
N GLY A 317 -3.59 3.42 7.33
CA GLY A 317 -3.49 2.43 6.27
C GLY A 317 -2.31 1.47 6.48
N LEU A 318 -2.36 0.27 5.92
CA LEU A 318 -1.24 -0.66 5.84
C LEU A 318 -0.42 -0.34 4.59
N GLY A 319 0.90 -0.18 4.75
CA GLY A 319 1.87 -0.01 3.68
C GLY A 319 3.23 -0.51 4.11
N THR A 320 4.07 -0.98 3.18
CA THR A 320 5.32 -1.69 3.52
C THR A 320 6.59 -0.95 3.15
N ASP A 321 6.62 -0.21 2.05
CA ASP A 321 7.77 0.60 1.55
C ASP A 321 9.07 -0.20 1.41
N LEU A 322 8.98 -1.48 1.11
CA LEU A 322 10.12 -2.37 0.95
C LEU A 322 10.76 -2.17 -0.43
N LEU A 323 12.08 -2.36 -0.51
CA LEU A 323 12.88 -2.12 -1.69
C LEU A 323 13.69 -3.36 -2.09
N GLY A 324 13.78 -3.63 -3.38
CA GLY A 324 14.63 -4.67 -3.92
C GLY A 324 14.36 -6.08 -3.35
N ALA A 325 15.40 -6.71 -2.84
CA ALA A 325 15.30 -8.05 -2.25
C ALA A 325 14.43 -8.10 -0.99
N GLN A 326 14.23 -6.95 -0.31
CA GLN A 326 13.44 -6.87 0.92
C GLN A 326 11.95 -7.09 0.69
N HIS A 327 11.44 -7.03 -0.56
CA HIS A 327 10.03 -7.29 -0.88
C HIS A 327 9.52 -8.64 -0.37
N VAL A 328 10.38 -9.61 -0.10
CA VAL A 328 10.00 -10.90 0.52
C VAL A 328 9.46 -10.74 1.94
N ARG A 329 9.73 -9.63 2.58
CA ARG A 329 9.30 -9.29 3.95
C ARG A 329 7.95 -8.57 4.00
N GLN A 330 7.21 -8.45 2.89
CA GLN A 330 5.95 -7.70 2.81
C GLN A 330 4.96 -8.05 3.93
N THR A 331 4.85 -9.31 4.28
CA THR A 331 3.91 -9.78 5.30
C THR A 331 4.39 -9.56 6.75
N THR A 332 5.63 -9.14 6.97
CA THR A 332 6.12 -8.84 8.34
C THR A 332 5.44 -7.61 8.95
N GLU A 333 4.87 -6.73 8.12
CA GLU A 333 4.09 -5.58 8.57
C GLU A 333 2.98 -5.98 9.55
N PHE A 334 2.34 -7.13 9.36
CA PHE A 334 1.29 -7.62 10.27
C PHE A 334 1.80 -7.88 11.68
N THR A 335 2.92 -8.58 11.82
CA THR A 335 3.48 -8.91 13.14
C THR A 335 4.18 -7.73 13.81
N LEU A 336 4.76 -6.82 13.03
CA LEU A 336 5.34 -5.59 13.57
C LEU A 336 4.26 -4.70 14.18
N ARG A 337 3.15 -4.50 13.49
CA ARG A 337 2.02 -3.73 14.03
C ARG A 337 1.35 -4.40 15.22
N ALA A 338 1.33 -5.72 15.28
CA ALA A 338 0.73 -6.48 16.37
C ALA A 338 1.42 -6.27 17.73
N GLN A 339 2.62 -5.66 17.75
CA GLN A 339 3.27 -5.24 18.99
C GLN A 339 2.53 -4.09 19.70
N VAL A 340 1.69 -3.35 18.97
CA VAL A 340 0.99 -2.16 19.48
C VAL A 340 -0.51 -2.20 19.19
N LEU A 341 -0.92 -2.75 18.04
CA LEU A 341 -2.29 -2.72 17.56
C LEU A 341 -2.97 -4.08 17.73
N PRO A 342 -4.27 -4.12 18.09
CA PRO A 342 -5.04 -5.35 18.05
C PRO A 342 -5.26 -5.81 16.60
N ALA A 343 -5.51 -7.11 16.42
CA ALA A 343 -5.68 -7.72 15.11
C ALA A 343 -6.73 -7.02 14.24
N ILE A 344 -7.86 -6.59 14.83
CA ILE A 344 -8.92 -5.90 14.10
C ILE A 344 -8.45 -4.59 13.47
N ASP A 345 -7.64 -3.77 14.17
CA ASP A 345 -7.16 -2.50 13.63
C ASP A 345 -6.16 -2.75 12.49
N ILE A 346 -5.36 -3.82 12.60
CA ILE A 346 -4.43 -4.23 11.53
C ILE A 346 -5.20 -4.71 10.31
N LEU A 347 -6.26 -5.51 10.49
CA LEU A 347 -7.09 -5.98 9.38
C LEU A 347 -7.85 -4.82 8.69
N ARG A 348 -8.43 -3.91 9.49
CA ARG A 348 -9.05 -2.69 8.97
C ARG A 348 -8.07 -1.88 8.13
N SER A 349 -6.83 -1.73 8.60
CA SER A 349 -5.80 -0.97 7.89
C SER A 349 -5.49 -1.55 6.51
N ALA A 350 -5.44 -2.88 6.38
CA ALA A 350 -5.16 -3.57 5.14
C ALA A 350 -6.40 -3.73 4.22
N CYS A 351 -7.59 -3.43 4.73
CA CYS A 351 -8.87 -3.61 4.03
C CYS A 351 -9.62 -2.28 3.89
N ALA A 352 -10.55 -1.99 4.81
CA ALA A 352 -11.49 -0.87 4.71
C ALA A 352 -10.79 0.50 4.69
N VAL A 353 -9.78 0.73 5.55
CA VAL A 353 -9.06 2.02 5.63
C VAL A 353 -8.27 2.28 4.35
N ASN A 354 -7.55 1.27 3.83
CA ASN A 354 -6.85 1.42 2.57
C ASN A 354 -7.80 1.61 1.39
N ALA A 355 -8.95 0.92 1.38
CA ALA A 355 -9.97 1.15 0.36
C ALA A 355 -10.53 2.59 0.41
N GLU A 356 -10.74 3.14 1.61
CA GLU A 356 -11.16 4.54 1.79
C GLU A 356 -10.09 5.52 1.29
N LEU A 357 -8.82 5.28 1.65
CA LEU A 357 -7.69 6.07 1.19
C LEU A 357 -7.63 6.14 -0.35
N LEU A 358 -7.85 5.01 -1.01
CA LEU A 358 -7.87 4.88 -2.47
C LEU A 358 -9.15 5.42 -3.14
N GLY A 359 -10.14 5.90 -2.37
CA GLY A 359 -11.44 6.28 -2.91
C GLY A 359 -12.28 5.11 -3.44
N GLN A 360 -12.03 3.91 -2.91
CA GLN A 360 -12.66 2.64 -3.34
C GLN A 360 -13.56 2.03 -2.25
N SER A 361 -14.00 2.84 -1.28
CA SER A 361 -14.91 2.37 -0.23
C SER A 361 -16.12 1.65 -0.83
N GLY A 362 -16.37 0.45 -0.31
CA GLY A 362 -17.48 -0.36 -0.75
C GLY A 362 -17.27 -1.13 -2.03
N ARG A 363 -16.22 -0.89 -2.76
CA ARG A 363 -15.82 -1.66 -3.93
C ARG A 363 -14.68 -2.61 -3.60
N LEU A 364 -13.65 -2.14 -2.88
CA LEU A 364 -12.49 -2.90 -2.43
C LEU A 364 -12.47 -3.00 -0.91
N GLY A 365 -11.65 -3.91 -0.36
CA GLY A 365 -11.42 -4.06 1.08
C GLY A 365 -12.66 -4.46 1.87
N THR A 366 -13.66 -5.05 1.23
CA THR A 366 -14.91 -5.44 1.90
C THR A 366 -15.55 -6.69 1.28
N VAL A 367 -16.20 -7.51 2.12
CA VAL A 367 -17.05 -8.63 1.66
C VAL A 367 -18.50 -8.21 1.79
N ARG A 368 -19.03 -7.58 0.74
CA ARG A 368 -20.44 -7.17 0.64
C ARG A 368 -20.98 -7.31 -0.77
N LYS A 369 -22.29 -7.40 -0.91
CA LYS A 369 -22.95 -7.47 -2.22
C LYS A 369 -22.56 -6.25 -3.09
N GLY A 370 -22.13 -6.51 -4.31
CA GLY A 370 -21.71 -5.52 -5.29
C GLY A 370 -20.23 -5.13 -5.22
N ALA A 371 -19.49 -5.55 -4.18
CA ALA A 371 -18.05 -5.36 -4.11
C ALA A 371 -17.30 -6.23 -5.13
N ALA A 372 -16.11 -5.82 -5.51
CA ALA A 372 -15.20 -6.65 -6.30
C ALA A 372 -14.94 -7.97 -5.55
N ALA A 373 -14.91 -9.07 -6.28
CA ALA A 373 -14.64 -10.37 -5.69
C ALA A 373 -13.11 -10.58 -5.56
N ASP A 374 -12.51 -9.76 -4.69
CA ASP A 374 -11.16 -9.91 -4.18
C ASP A 374 -11.27 -10.58 -2.81
N LEU A 375 -11.03 -11.88 -2.74
CA LEU A 375 -11.36 -12.70 -1.58
C LEU A 375 -10.19 -13.61 -1.19
N LEU A 376 -10.00 -13.77 0.12
CA LEU A 376 -9.05 -14.70 0.71
C LEU A 376 -9.78 -15.68 1.61
N LEU A 377 -9.55 -16.99 1.41
CA LEU A 377 -9.95 -18.02 2.36
C LEU A 377 -8.76 -18.37 3.24
N VAL A 378 -8.84 -18.04 4.52
CA VAL A 378 -7.75 -18.22 5.49
C VAL A 378 -7.95 -19.51 6.27
N ASP A 379 -6.89 -20.31 6.41
CA ASP A 379 -6.88 -21.50 7.26
C ASP A 379 -6.68 -21.12 8.73
N GLY A 380 -7.75 -20.65 9.35
CA GLY A 380 -7.80 -20.13 10.71
C GLY A 380 -8.60 -18.82 10.82
N ASN A 381 -8.44 -18.13 11.96
CA ASN A 381 -9.10 -16.85 12.23
C ASN A 381 -8.06 -15.74 12.43
N PRO A 382 -7.87 -14.81 11.47
CA PRO A 382 -6.89 -13.73 11.58
C PRO A 382 -7.26 -12.66 12.63
N LEU A 383 -8.50 -12.61 13.11
CA LEU A 383 -8.88 -11.78 14.28
C LEU A 383 -8.31 -12.33 15.59
N GLU A 384 -8.12 -13.64 15.68
CA GLU A 384 -7.54 -14.32 16.85
C GLU A 384 -6.03 -14.47 16.73
N ASP A 385 -5.52 -14.76 15.51
CA ASP A 385 -4.09 -14.94 15.21
C ASP A 385 -3.72 -14.20 13.92
N ILE A 386 -3.30 -12.95 14.06
CA ILE A 386 -2.87 -12.13 12.91
C ILE A 386 -1.61 -12.69 12.23
N SER A 387 -0.82 -13.54 12.92
CA SER A 387 0.38 -14.15 12.36
C SER A 387 0.08 -15.09 11.19
N LEU A 388 -1.15 -15.55 11.04
CA LEU A 388 -1.62 -16.29 9.87
C LEU A 388 -1.36 -15.53 8.56
N LEU A 389 -1.49 -14.19 8.58
CA LEU A 389 -1.23 -13.35 7.43
C LEU A 389 0.26 -13.04 7.23
N ALA A 390 1.09 -13.26 8.24
CA ALA A 390 2.55 -13.06 8.16
C ALA A 390 3.32 -14.25 7.54
N ARG A 391 2.64 -15.32 7.14
CA ARG A 391 3.23 -16.56 6.63
C ARG A 391 3.40 -16.58 5.11
N ASN A 392 3.63 -15.44 4.47
CA ASN A 392 3.84 -15.32 3.02
C ASN A 392 2.81 -16.09 2.18
N GLY A 393 1.52 -16.00 2.56
CA GLY A 393 0.42 -16.64 1.87
C GLY A 393 0.25 -18.15 2.14
N GLN A 394 1.05 -18.77 3.01
CA GLN A 394 0.95 -20.22 3.31
C GLN A 394 -0.37 -20.58 4.00
N SER A 395 -0.94 -19.68 4.79
CA SER A 395 -2.24 -19.86 5.44
C SER A 395 -3.42 -19.52 4.53
N LEU A 396 -3.18 -19.10 3.29
CA LEU A 396 -4.24 -18.75 2.34
C LEU A 396 -4.57 -19.97 1.47
N LEU A 397 -5.74 -20.55 1.67
CA LEU A 397 -6.23 -21.70 0.91
C LEU A 397 -6.75 -21.29 -0.47
N VAL A 398 -7.41 -20.12 -0.54
CA VAL A 398 -7.88 -19.54 -1.79
C VAL A 398 -7.48 -18.07 -1.83
N ILE A 399 -6.96 -17.65 -2.97
CA ILE A 399 -6.77 -16.25 -3.33
C ILE A 399 -7.59 -16.01 -4.59
N MET A 400 -8.54 -15.11 -4.53
CA MET A 400 -9.38 -14.69 -5.64
C MET A 400 -9.21 -13.18 -5.87
N GLN A 401 -9.08 -12.78 -7.14
CA GLN A 401 -9.03 -11.40 -7.56
C GLN A 401 -9.97 -11.18 -8.76
N ASP A 402 -10.80 -10.14 -8.70
CA ASP A 402 -11.81 -9.84 -9.73
C ASP A 402 -12.63 -11.10 -10.12
N GLY A 403 -12.92 -11.97 -9.14
CA GLY A 403 -13.68 -13.21 -9.34
C GLY A 403 -12.90 -14.34 -10.02
N ARG A 404 -11.62 -14.18 -10.29
CA ARG A 404 -10.75 -15.23 -10.83
C ARG A 404 -9.94 -15.84 -9.69
N VAL A 405 -9.95 -17.16 -9.59
CA VAL A 405 -9.14 -17.89 -8.62
C VAL A 405 -7.70 -17.88 -9.09
N HIS A 406 -6.82 -17.20 -8.34
CA HIS A 406 -5.38 -17.16 -8.56
C HIS A 406 -4.67 -18.35 -7.91
N LYS A 407 -5.08 -18.67 -6.67
CA LYS A 407 -4.54 -19.79 -5.90
C LYS A 407 -5.66 -20.62 -5.32
N ARG A 408 -5.52 -21.94 -5.38
CA ARG A 408 -6.38 -22.89 -4.67
C ARG A 408 -5.54 -24.04 -4.16
N THR A 409 -5.45 -24.16 -2.85
CA THR A 409 -4.81 -25.31 -2.21
C THR A 409 -5.89 -26.35 -1.88
N THR A 410 -5.74 -27.57 -2.39
CA THR A 410 -6.60 -28.69 -2.00
C THR A 410 -6.21 -29.13 -0.60
N TYR A 411 -7.14 -29.00 0.34
CA TYR A 411 -6.97 -29.61 1.66
C TYR A 411 -7.72 -30.93 1.67
N ARG A 412 -7.06 -31.97 2.17
CA ARG A 412 -7.75 -33.21 2.51
C ARG A 412 -8.53 -32.90 3.80
N SER A 413 -9.87 -33.06 3.76
CA SER A 413 -10.65 -33.15 5.00
C SER A 413 -10.06 -34.29 5.83
N ALA A 414 -9.62 -33.97 7.05
CA ALA A 414 -9.22 -34.97 8.01
C ALA A 414 -10.40 -35.86 8.39
#